data_74f360818a12e9f4d3fb363cedd0915f
#
_entry.id   74f360818a12e9f4d3fb363cedd0915f
#
_cell.length_a   1.000
_cell.length_b   1.000
_cell.length_c   1.000
_cell.angle_alpha   90.00
_cell.angle_beta   90.00
_cell.angle_gamma   90.00
#
_symmetry.space_group_name_H-M   'P 1'
#
loop_
_entity.id
_entity.type
_entity.pdbx_description
1 polymer ?
#
loop_
_entity_poly.entity_id
_entity_poly.type
_entity_poly.pdbx_seq_one_letter_code
_entity_poly.pdbx_strand_id
1 'polypeptide(L)'
;MSVALMFDPDALVGETLSGEWTVDSRVTPTAVQTGDNFSIGYLACNSSGRRGYVKVLNYEEAFRSVDPTAALQQMTEAYNFERDLVDRCGIHRLSRVVAAYCHGTVRIAAFPIPINYIVFEFAQFDIRRALDLSSDLDMAVKLRMCHNAASGLAQLHAIGVAHQDVKPSNLLVFDHSTSGLANSKIADLGRATDRNVAAWHDSFTIAGDPTYAPPEQRYGEVHSSFALRRLACDLYQLGNLIAFIVTGTTMNARLDMHLHPAYAPANWGGSYADVLAYVQAAHSLSLQDFAQSIDHPLGDRIVQIVSCLTDPDASRRGHPASHRARQPFAMNRIVTELDLLSRRAEASLGRRTQ
;
A
#
# COMPACT_ATOMS: atom_id res chain seq x y z
N MET A 1 -7.61 -15.62 41.59
CA MET A 1 -8.51 -15.51 40.44
C MET A 1 -7.89 -14.47 39.49
N SER A 2 -7.21 -14.94 38.47
CA SER A 2 -6.67 -14.05 37.42
C SER A 2 -7.87 -13.67 36.55
N VAL A 3 -8.38 -12.46 36.69
CA VAL A 3 -9.28 -11.88 35.69
C VAL A 3 -8.35 -11.64 34.49
N ALA A 4 -8.43 -12.47 33.46
CA ALA A 4 -7.78 -12.20 32.20
C ALA A 4 -8.29 -10.83 31.75
N LEU A 5 -7.40 -9.85 31.64
CA LEU A 5 -7.66 -8.55 31.01
C LEU A 5 -7.95 -8.83 29.54
N MET A 6 -9.20 -9.11 29.20
CA MET A 6 -9.63 -9.28 27.82
C MET A 6 -10.14 -7.94 27.32
N PHE A 7 -9.52 -7.42 26.31
CA PHE A 7 -10.07 -6.30 25.55
C PHE A 7 -11.26 -6.82 24.73
N ASP A 8 -12.46 -6.33 25.08
CA ASP A 8 -13.64 -6.56 24.25
C ASP A 8 -13.70 -5.48 23.14
N PRO A 9 -13.43 -5.85 21.89
CA PRO A 9 -13.49 -4.88 20.80
C PRO A 9 -14.87 -4.22 20.64
N ASP A 10 -15.96 -4.88 21.00
CA ASP A 10 -17.30 -4.33 20.85
C ASP A 10 -17.62 -3.29 21.94
N ALA A 11 -16.85 -3.23 23.04
CA ALA A 11 -17.02 -2.23 24.08
C ALA A 11 -16.70 -0.80 23.65
N LEU A 12 -16.09 -0.60 22.48
CA LEU A 12 -15.83 0.74 21.92
C LEU A 12 -17.06 1.29 21.15
N VAL A 13 -18.01 0.43 20.78
CA VAL A 13 -19.22 0.86 20.05
C VAL A 13 -20.10 1.71 20.98
N GLY A 14 -20.52 2.88 20.48
CA GLY A 14 -21.27 3.89 21.23
C GLY A 14 -20.39 4.93 21.94
N GLU A 15 -19.09 4.70 22.06
CA GLU A 15 -18.16 5.67 22.67
C GLU A 15 -17.94 6.89 21.77
N THR A 16 -17.67 8.05 22.40
CA THR A 16 -17.36 9.29 21.68
C THR A 16 -15.88 9.60 21.75
N LEU A 17 -15.26 9.70 20.58
CA LEU A 17 -13.84 9.99 20.39
C LEU A 17 -13.63 11.48 20.12
N SER A 18 -12.64 12.11 20.79
CA SER A 18 -12.31 13.55 20.66
C SER A 18 -13.53 14.49 20.82
N GLY A 19 -14.56 14.06 21.55
CA GLY A 19 -15.77 14.83 21.79
C GLY A 19 -16.68 15.05 20.57
N GLU A 20 -16.39 14.42 19.45
CA GLU A 20 -17.07 14.69 18.17
C GLU A 20 -17.49 13.41 17.41
N TRP A 21 -16.68 12.34 17.45
CA TRP A 21 -16.87 11.13 16.66
C TRP A 21 -17.50 10.01 17.50
N THR A 22 -18.73 9.61 17.18
CA THR A 22 -19.38 8.45 17.81
C THR A 22 -19.06 7.19 17.02
N VAL A 23 -18.58 6.16 17.69
CA VAL A 23 -18.27 4.86 17.07
C VAL A 23 -19.58 4.10 16.83
N ASP A 24 -19.89 3.84 15.55
CA ASP A 24 -21.16 3.22 15.15
C ASP A 24 -21.10 1.68 15.19
N SER A 25 -20.04 1.11 14.63
CA SER A 25 -19.90 -0.34 14.51
C SER A 25 -18.45 -0.76 14.23
N ARG A 26 -18.14 -2.00 14.62
CA ARG A 26 -16.87 -2.65 14.26
C ARG A 26 -16.88 -3.08 12.79
N VAL A 27 -15.76 -2.89 12.11
CA VAL A 27 -15.55 -3.44 10.76
C VAL A 27 -15.09 -4.89 10.89
N THR A 28 -15.88 -5.82 10.35
CA THR A 28 -15.51 -7.23 10.30
C THR A 28 -14.48 -7.43 9.18
N PRO A 29 -13.27 -7.96 9.49
CA PRO A 29 -12.29 -8.27 8.44
C PRO A 29 -12.91 -9.26 7.45
N THR A 30 -12.74 -9.00 6.16
CA THR A 30 -13.08 -10.00 5.13
C THR A 30 -11.97 -11.04 5.11
N ALA A 31 -12.29 -12.31 4.80
CA ALA A 31 -11.35 -13.45 4.81
C ALA A 31 -10.09 -13.28 3.91
N VAL A 32 -10.01 -12.17 3.16
CA VAL A 32 -8.93 -11.86 2.21
C VAL A 32 -8.01 -10.73 2.71
N GLN A 33 -8.32 -10.10 3.86
CA GLN A 33 -7.43 -9.08 4.44
C GLN A 33 -6.25 -9.76 5.15
N THR A 34 -5.10 -9.75 4.50
CA THR A 34 -3.82 -10.19 5.07
C THR A 34 -3.14 -8.97 5.68
N GLY A 35 -2.93 -8.95 7.00
CA GLY A 35 -2.06 -7.97 7.64
C GLY A 35 -2.60 -7.22 8.87
N ASP A 36 -3.88 -7.35 9.24
CA ASP A 36 -4.50 -6.55 10.31
C ASP A 36 -4.45 -7.19 11.72
N ASN A 37 -3.41 -7.98 12.05
CA ASN A 37 -3.29 -8.54 13.39
C ASN A 37 -3.02 -7.47 14.46
N PHE A 38 -2.53 -6.29 14.08
CA PHE A 38 -2.13 -5.23 15.02
C PHE A 38 -3.19 -4.13 15.22
N SER A 39 -4.24 -4.10 14.43
CA SER A 39 -5.28 -3.06 14.53
C SER A 39 -6.69 -3.61 14.31
N ILE A 40 -7.67 -2.91 14.92
CA ILE A 40 -9.09 -3.16 14.75
C ILE A 40 -9.72 -1.92 14.14
N GLY A 41 -10.54 -2.11 13.10
CA GLY A 41 -11.24 -1.05 12.41
C GLY A 41 -12.66 -0.86 12.90
N TYR A 42 -13.12 0.41 12.96
CA TYR A 42 -14.51 0.77 13.25
C TYR A 42 -15.00 1.84 12.28
N LEU A 43 -16.31 1.89 12.12
CA LEU A 43 -16.99 3.02 11.50
C LEU A 43 -17.40 4.00 12.59
N ALA A 44 -17.26 5.29 12.32
CA ALA A 44 -17.72 6.35 13.20
C ALA A 44 -18.39 7.46 12.39
N CYS A 45 -19.28 8.19 13.05
CA CYS A 45 -19.95 9.35 12.49
C CYS A 45 -19.80 10.54 13.42
N ASN A 46 -19.57 11.73 12.88
CA ASN A 46 -19.54 12.94 13.68
C ASN A 46 -20.90 13.64 13.72
N SER A 47 -21.03 14.67 14.54
CA SER A 47 -22.24 15.45 14.70
C SER A 47 -22.77 16.11 13.40
N SER A 48 -21.91 16.31 12.41
CA SER A 48 -22.29 16.83 11.08
C SER A 48 -22.71 15.75 10.08
N GLY A 49 -22.76 14.47 10.50
CA GLY A 49 -23.06 13.33 9.63
C GLY A 49 -21.87 12.86 8.77
N ARG A 50 -20.67 13.37 8.98
CA ARG A 50 -19.48 12.91 8.28
C ARG A 50 -19.05 11.55 8.79
N ARG A 51 -18.78 10.61 7.88
CA ARG A 51 -18.28 9.28 8.21
C ARG A 51 -16.76 9.28 8.35
N GLY A 52 -16.25 8.50 9.30
CA GLY A 52 -14.84 8.23 9.51
C GLY A 52 -14.56 6.73 9.66
N TYR A 53 -13.33 6.34 9.32
CA TYR A 53 -12.78 5.03 9.66
C TYR A 53 -11.86 5.17 10.85
N VAL A 54 -12.13 4.44 11.93
CA VAL A 54 -11.33 4.49 13.15
C VAL A 54 -10.43 3.28 13.20
N LYS A 55 -9.13 3.49 13.26
CA LYS A 55 -8.09 2.47 13.47
C LYS A 55 -7.68 2.50 14.93
N VAL A 56 -7.77 1.34 15.59
CA VAL A 56 -7.48 1.16 17.02
C VAL A 56 -6.45 0.04 17.17
N LEU A 57 -5.55 0.13 18.14
CA LEU A 57 -4.59 -0.94 18.42
C LEU A 57 -5.30 -2.22 18.91
N ASN A 58 -4.89 -3.38 18.43
CA ASN A 58 -5.39 -4.68 18.84
C ASN A 58 -4.68 -5.16 20.12
N TYR A 59 -5.13 -4.68 21.28
CA TYR A 59 -4.54 -5.02 22.57
C TYR A 59 -4.66 -6.51 22.89
N GLU A 60 -5.68 -7.21 22.38
CA GLU A 60 -5.87 -8.65 22.61
C GLU A 60 -4.69 -9.47 22.09
N GLU A 61 -4.19 -9.12 20.88
CA GLU A 61 -3.04 -9.78 20.28
C GLU A 61 -1.77 -9.57 21.11
N ALA A 62 -1.57 -8.34 21.62
CA ALA A 62 -0.43 -8.07 22.49
C ALA A 62 -0.47 -8.90 23.79
N PHE A 63 -1.63 -9.05 24.40
CA PHE A 63 -1.78 -9.85 25.63
C PHE A 63 -1.64 -11.35 25.41
N ARG A 64 -1.87 -11.85 24.18
CA ARG A 64 -1.66 -13.25 23.82
C ARG A 64 -0.21 -13.57 23.45
N SER A 65 0.64 -12.56 23.27
CA SER A 65 2.04 -12.76 22.91
C SER A 65 2.84 -13.43 24.03
N VAL A 66 3.98 -14.02 23.71
CA VAL A 66 4.90 -14.62 24.68
C VAL A 66 5.46 -13.58 25.67
N ASP A 67 5.68 -12.34 25.18
CA ASP A 67 6.06 -11.19 25.98
C ASP A 67 5.07 -10.03 25.74
N PRO A 68 3.98 -9.94 26.56
CA PRO A 68 2.98 -8.90 26.41
C PRO A 68 3.54 -7.48 26.59
N THR A 69 4.56 -7.30 27.43
CA THR A 69 5.17 -5.98 27.67
C THR A 69 5.90 -5.47 26.44
N ALA A 70 6.74 -6.30 25.87
CA ALA A 70 7.45 -5.96 24.63
C ALA A 70 6.47 -5.74 23.46
N ALA A 71 5.42 -6.57 23.35
CA ALA A 71 4.38 -6.41 22.32
C ALA A 71 3.62 -5.09 22.45
N LEU A 72 3.20 -4.70 23.67
CA LEU A 72 2.54 -3.42 23.92
C LEU A 72 3.44 -2.23 23.62
N GLN A 73 4.72 -2.30 24.01
CA GLN A 73 5.70 -1.26 23.66
C GLN A 73 5.82 -1.11 22.15
N GLN A 74 6.05 -2.21 21.43
CA GLN A 74 6.17 -2.22 19.97
C GLN A 74 4.92 -1.67 19.27
N MET A 75 3.73 -2.05 19.72
CA MET A 75 2.47 -1.53 19.17
C MET A 75 2.31 -0.04 19.43
N THR A 76 2.72 0.44 20.60
CA THR A 76 2.66 1.87 20.95
C THR A 76 3.65 2.69 20.10
N GLU A 77 4.86 2.17 19.89
CA GLU A 77 5.86 2.78 19.01
C GLU A 77 5.36 2.83 17.56
N ALA A 78 4.78 1.75 17.06
CA ALA A 78 4.19 1.69 15.72
C ALA A 78 3.04 2.69 15.55
N TYR A 79 2.15 2.80 16.54
CA TYR A 79 1.07 3.78 16.54
C TYR A 79 1.60 5.21 16.53
N ASN A 80 2.56 5.53 17.40
CA ASN A 80 3.14 6.88 17.47
C ASN A 80 3.81 7.24 16.14
N PHE A 81 4.55 6.32 15.54
CA PHE A 81 5.19 6.52 14.24
C PHE A 81 4.17 6.79 13.13
N GLU A 82 3.11 5.96 13.02
CA GLU A 82 2.05 6.14 12.03
C GLU A 82 1.30 7.46 12.25
N ARG A 83 0.94 7.80 13.50
CA ARG A 83 0.31 9.07 13.87
C ARG A 83 1.13 10.28 13.40
N ASP A 84 2.42 10.30 13.73
CA ASP A 84 3.30 11.41 13.38
C ASP A 84 3.49 11.53 11.87
N LEU A 85 3.47 10.40 11.13
CA LEU A 85 3.48 10.40 9.67
C LEU A 85 2.20 10.97 9.07
N VAL A 86 1.02 10.56 9.56
CA VAL A 86 -0.25 11.09 9.01
C VAL A 86 -0.42 12.56 9.32
N ASP A 87 0.03 13.05 10.48
CA ASP A 87 0.06 14.48 10.81
C ASP A 87 0.96 15.24 9.82
N ARG A 88 2.14 14.72 9.53
CA ARG A 88 3.06 15.31 8.55
C ARG A 88 2.46 15.32 7.14
N CYS A 89 1.78 14.25 6.74
CA CYS A 89 1.04 14.21 5.47
C CYS A 89 -0.03 15.30 5.43
N GLY A 90 -0.75 15.54 6.53
CA GLY A 90 -1.73 16.60 6.68
C GLY A 90 -1.11 18.01 6.56
N ILE A 91 0.01 18.27 7.26
CA ILE A 91 0.76 19.53 7.19
C ILE A 91 1.19 19.83 5.75
N HIS A 92 1.69 18.82 5.02
CA HIS A 92 2.10 18.94 3.62
C HIS A 92 0.94 18.86 2.62
N ARG A 93 -0.30 18.65 3.09
CA ARG A 93 -1.52 18.55 2.27
C ARG A 93 -1.40 17.53 1.15
N LEU A 94 -0.94 16.32 1.48
CA LEU A 94 -0.77 15.24 0.50
C LEU A 94 -2.14 14.75 0.03
N SER A 95 -2.58 15.20 -1.12
CA SER A 95 -3.95 14.98 -1.62
C SER A 95 -4.24 13.55 -2.09
N ARG A 96 -3.20 12.73 -2.32
CA ARG A 96 -3.29 11.33 -2.77
C ARG A 96 -2.89 10.32 -1.70
N VAL A 97 -2.75 10.78 -0.45
CA VAL A 97 -2.60 9.95 0.74
C VAL A 97 -3.86 10.11 1.58
N VAL A 98 -4.33 9.04 2.21
CA VAL A 98 -5.51 9.07 3.09
C VAL A 98 -5.26 10.02 4.26
N ALA A 99 -6.18 10.95 4.49
CA ALA A 99 -6.05 11.94 5.55
C ALA A 99 -6.59 11.41 6.87
N ALA A 100 -5.93 11.75 7.99
CA ALA A 100 -6.50 11.62 9.31
C ALA A 100 -7.31 12.89 9.66
N TYR A 101 -8.47 12.71 10.27
CA TYR A 101 -9.28 13.82 10.83
C TYR A 101 -8.81 14.22 12.22
N CYS A 102 -8.54 13.21 13.05
CA CYS A 102 -8.01 13.38 14.40
C CYS A 102 -7.39 12.07 14.91
N HIS A 103 -6.71 12.15 16.02
CA HIS A 103 -6.22 11.00 16.76
C HIS A 103 -6.27 11.31 18.27
N GLY A 104 -6.12 10.29 19.09
CA GLY A 104 -6.15 10.49 20.55
C GLY A 104 -6.19 9.18 21.31
N THR A 105 -6.62 9.31 22.54
CA THR A 105 -6.86 8.18 23.46
C THR A 105 -8.27 8.27 24.04
N VAL A 106 -8.92 7.12 24.20
CA VAL A 106 -10.21 7.00 24.88
C VAL A 106 -10.09 6.04 26.06
N ARG A 107 -10.80 6.32 27.17
CA ARG A 107 -10.92 5.43 28.31
C ARG A 107 -12.33 4.86 28.32
N ILE A 108 -12.45 3.55 28.35
CA ILE A 108 -13.72 2.85 28.52
C ILE A 108 -13.74 2.13 29.87
N ALA A 109 -14.91 2.03 30.48
CA ALA A 109 -15.04 1.42 31.83
C ALA A 109 -14.63 -0.06 31.85
N ALA A 110 -14.81 -0.76 30.74
CA ALA A 110 -14.50 -2.18 30.60
C ALA A 110 -13.01 -2.50 30.43
N PHE A 111 -12.14 -1.49 30.18
CA PHE A 111 -10.72 -1.72 29.90
C PHE A 111 -9.83 -0.70 30.61
N PRO A 112 -8.84 -1.12 31.44
CA PRO A 112 -8.09 -0.23 32.33
C PRO A 112 -7.02 0.60 31.63
N ILE A 113 -6.61 0.21 30.38
CA ILE A 113 -5.58 0.89 29.63
C ILE A 113 -6.26 1.86 28.64
N PRO A 114 -5.78 3.12 28.51
CA PRO A 114 -6.28 4.01 27.47
C PRO A 114 -6.07 3.43 26.08
N ILE A 115 -7.09 3.48 25.25
CA ILE A 115 -7.11 2.94 23.89
C ILE A 115 -6.68 4.03 22.92
N ASN A 116 -5.60 3.79 22.20
CA ASN A 116 -5.11 4.69 21.16
C ASN A 116 -5.89 4.50 19.86
N TYR A 117 -6.27 5.61 19.21
CA TYR A 117 -7.02 5.59 17.96
C TYR A 117 -6.56 6.68 17.00
N ILE A 118 -6.79 6.44 15.71
CA ILE A 118 -6.71 7.44 14.63
C ILE A 118 -8.02 7.37 13.85
N VAL A 119 -8.64 8.51 13.59
CA VAL A 119 -9.84 8.64 12.76
C VAL A 119 -9.43 9.12 11.37
N PHE A 120 -9.59 8.28 10.38
CA PHE A 120 -9.30 8.56 8.98
C PHE A 120 -10.55 8.97 8.19
N GLU A 121 -10.35 9.60 7.04
CA GLU A 121 -11.43 9.78 6.07
C GLU A 121 -11.98 8.41 5.63
N PHE A 122 -13.30 8.35 5.46
CA PHE A 122 -13.99 7.11 5.13
C PHE A 122 -13.89 6.83 3.62
N ALA A 123 -13.35 5.66 3.27
CA ALA A 123 -13.37 5.10 1.92
C ALA A 123 -14.49 4.06 1.79
N GLN A 124 -15.06 3.92 0.59
CA GLN A 124 -16.12 2.93 0.35
C GLN A 124 -15.57 1.51 0.27
N PHE A 125 -14.44 1.32 -0.40
CA PHE A 125 -13.77 0.03 -0.59
C PHE A 125 -12.32 0.23 -1.05
N ASP A 126 -11.56 -0.84 -1.04
CA ASP A 126 -10.24 -0.90 -1.67
C ASP A 126 -10.34 -1.26 -3.18
N ILE A 127 -9.22 -1.13 -3.90
CA ILE A 127 -9.20 -1.42 -5.34
C ILE A 127 -9.46 -2.90 -5.64
N ARG A 128 -9.07 -3.84 -4.77
CA ARG A 128 -9.35 -5.26 -4.99
C ARG A 128 -10.85 -5.48 -5.10
N ARG A 129 -11.61 -4.95 -4.13
CA ARG A 129 -13.07 -5.03 -4.15
C ARG A 129 -13.68 -4.26 -5.33
N ALA A 130 -13.10 -3.13 -5.73
CA ALA A 130 -13.54 -2.40 -6.91
C ALA A 130 -13.44 -3.23 -8.19
N LEU A 131 -12.33 -3.96 -8.36
CA LEU A 131 -12.10 -4.84 -9.51
C LEU A 131 -13.01 -6.08 -9.48
N ASP A 132 -13.27 -6.64 -8.29
CA ASP A 132 -14.18 -7.79 -8.12
C ASP A 132 -15.63 -7.43 -8.43
N LEU A 133 -16.08 -6.23 -8.03
CA LEU A 133 -17.44 -5.74 -8.26
C LEU A 133 -17.70 -5.35 -9.72
N SER A 134 -16.67 -5.06 -10.51
CA SER A 134 -16.75 -4.60 -11.88
C SER A 134 -15.72 -5.32 -12.74
N SER A 135 -16.05 -6.53 -13.17
CA SER A 135 -15.18 -7.38 -14.02
C SER A 135 -14.73 -6.70 -15.32
N ASP A 136 -15.43 -5.64 -15.74
CA ASP A 136 -15.22 -4.95 -17.02
C ASP A 136 -14.92 -3.45 -16.85
N LEU A 137 -14.08 -3.12 -15.84
CA LEU A 137 -13.61 -1.75 -15.68
C LEU A 137 -12.86 -1.26 -16.90
N ASP A 138 -13.31 -0.10 -17.42
CA ASP A 138 -12.64 0.55 -18.54
C ASP A 138 -11.17 0.87 -18.26
N MET A 139 -10.32 0.75 -19.29
CA MET A 139 -8.89 1.02 -19.19
C MET A 139 -8.59 2.45 -18.72
N ALA A 140 -9.43 3.42 -19.02
CA ALA A 140 -9.27 4.81 -18.56
C ALA A 140 -9.37 4.89 -17.03
N VAL A 141 -10.35 4.19 -16.44
CA VAL A 141 -10.52 4.11 -14.99
C VAL A 141 -9.33 3.38 -14.35
N LYS A 142 -8.92 2.24 -14.90
CA LYS A 142 -7.74 1.48 -14.44
C LYS A 142 -6.47 2.34 -14.43
N LEU A 143 -6.22 3.07 -15.53
CA LEU A 143 -5.07 3.95 -15.65
C LEU A 143 -5.16 5.17 -14.71
N ARG A 144 -6.35 5.68 -14.46
CA ARG A 144 -6.56 6.75 -13.46
C ARG A 144 -6.23 6.28 -12.04
N MET A 145 -6.60 5.04 -11.67
CA MET A 145 -6.20 4.43 -10.41
C MET A 145 -4.67 4.31 -10.30
N CYS A 146 -4.01 3.83 -11.37
CA CYS A 146 -2.55 3.73 -11.42
C CYS A 146 -1.87 5.10 -11.26
N HIS A 147 -2.39 6.13 -11.94
CA HIS A 147 -1.92 7.51 -11.81
C HIS A 147 -2.05 8.02 -10.36
N ASN A 148 -3.19 7.77 -9.72
CA ASN A 148 -3.44 8.22 -8.34
C ASN A 148 -2.48 7.54 -7.35
N ALA A 149 -2.23 6.22 -7.51
CA ALA A 149 -1.26 5.49 -6.71
C ALA A 149 0.17 6.05 -6.90
N ALA A 150 0.60 6.25 -8.15
CA ALA A 150 1.90 6.83 -8.45
C ALA A 150 2.04 8.26 -7.89
N SER A 151 0.97 9.06 -7.95
CA SER A 151 0.93 10.42 -7.39
C SER A 151 1.05 10.42 -5.86
N GLY A 152 0.38 9.47 -5.18
CA GLY A 152 0.49 9.31 -3.73
C GLY A 152 1.91 8.95 -3.30
N LEU A 153 2.54 7.99 -3.98
CA LEU A 153 3.95 7.65 -3.74
C LEU A 153 4.89 8.83 -4.02
N ALA A 154 4.67 9.56 -5.12
CA ALA A 154 5.47 10.76 -5.42
C ALA A 154 5.38 11.80 -4.30
N GLN A 155 4.19 11.99 -3.72
CA GLN A 155 3.97 12.91 -2.61
C GLN A 155 4.70 12.44 -1.34
N LEU A 156 4.65 11.15 -1.00
CA LEU A 156 5.38 10.57 0.13
C LEU A 156 6.91 10.69 -0.06
N HIS A 157 7.41 10.31 -1.23
CA HIS A 157 8.84 10.41 -1.56
C HIS A 157 9.37 11.84 -1.46
N ALA A 158 8.55 12.84 -1.83
CA ALA A 158 8.91 14.26 -1.73
C ALA A 158 9.16 14.73 -0.29
N ILE A 159 8.52 14.09 0.71
CA ILE A 159 8.73 14.37 2.13
C ILE A 159 9.69 13.36 2.80
N GLY A 160 10.40 12.55 2.01
CA GLY A 160 11.40 11.60 2.51
C GLY A 160 10.83 10.30 3.07
N VAL A 161 9.58 9.97 2.77
CA VAL A 161 8.87 8.75 3.23
C VAL A 161 8.75 7.77 2.09
N ALA A 162 9.00 6.48 2.35
CA ALA A 162 8.70 5.38 1.46
C ALA A 162 7.59 4.51 2.08
N HIS A 163 6.65 4.03 1.27
CA HIS A 163 5.43 3.36 1.76
C HIS A 163 5.67 1.92 2.22
N GLN A 164 6.45 1.16 1.46
CA GLN A 164 6.89 -0.22 1.70
C GLN A 164 5.81 -1.31 1.66
N ASP A 165 4.52 -0.96 1.56
CA ASP A 165 3.41 -1.93 1.51
C ASP A 165 2.38 -1.53 0.46
N VAL A 166 2.85 -1.19 -0.76
CA VAL A 166 1.97 -0.82 -1.88
C VAL A 166 1.31 -2.06 -2.46
N LYS A 167 0.02 -2.20 -2.21
CA LYS A 167 -0.80 -3.34 -2.66
C LYS A 167 -2.25 -2.92 -2.90
N PRO A 168 -3.08 -3.74 -3.55
CA PRO A 168 -4.46 -3.39 -3.87
C PRO A 168 -5.33 -3.02 -2.66
N SER A 169 -5.14 -3.68 -1.50
CA SER A 169 -5.89 -3.37 -0.28
C SER A 169 -5.51 -2.02 0.35
N ASN A 170 -4.35 -1.46 0.01
CA ASN A 170 -3.86 -0.18 0.51
C ASN A 170 -4.07 0.98 -0.49
N LEU A 171 -4.83 0.75 -1.57
CA LEU A 171 -5.30 1.80 -2.46
C LEU A 171 -6.83 1.90 -2.34
N LEU A 172 -7.30 2.92 -1.61
CA LEU A 172 -8.69 3.09 -1.23
C LEU A 172 -9.44 3.99 -2.23
N VAL A 173 -10.72 3.67 -2.46
CA VAL A 173 -11.60 4.37 -3.38
C VAL A 173 -12.61 5.20 -2.60
N PHE A 174 -12.72 6.47 -2.98
CA PHE A 174 -13.61 7.46 -2.42
C PHE A 174 -14.66 7.85 -3.46
N ASP A 175 -15.93 7.77 -3.09
CA ASP A 175 -17.02 8.19 -3.96
C ASP A 175 -17.36 9.66 -3.71
N HIS A 176 -17.10 10.48 -4.70
CA HIS A 176 -17.51 11.90 -4.66
C HIS A 176 -18.06 12.41 -5.99
N SER A 177 -18.31 11.52 -6.97
CA SER A 177 -18.85 11.91 -8.26
C SER A 177 -19.39 10.70 -9.03
N THR A 178 -20.07 10.95 -10.14
CA THR A 178 -20.52 9.93 -11.11
C THR A 178 -19.39 9.06 -11.69
N SER A 179 -18.14 9.41 -11.44
CA SER A 179 -16.92 8.65 -11.78
C SER A 179 -16.13 8.25 -10.52
N GLY A 180 -16.78 7.84 -9.43
CA GLY A 180 -16.22 7.59 -8.11
C GLY A 180 -14.93 6.77 -8.07
N LEU A 181 -14.79 5.79 -8.95
CA LEU A 181 -13.57 4.96 -9.08
C LEU A 181 -12.31 5.75 -9.51
N ALA A 182 -12.47 6.96 -10.03
CA ALA A 182 -11.36 7.84 -10.40
C ALA A 182 -10.72 8.56 -9.20
N ASN A 183 -11.36 8.54 -8.03
CA ASN A 183 -10.82 9.18 -6.82
C ASN A 183 -10.28 8.12 -5.85
N SER A 184 -9.01 7.78 -5.99
CA SER A 184 -8.34 6.83 -5.10
C SER A 184 -7.12 7.45 -4.42
N LYS A 185 -6.81 6.97 -3.21
CA LYS A 185 -5.68 7.42 -2.38
C LYS A 185 -4.95 6.23 -1.76
N ILE A 186 -3.65 6.40 -1.55
CA ILE A 186 -2.84 5.45 -0.80
C ILE A 186 -3.16 5.56 0.69
N ALA A 187 -3.29 4.42 1.36
CA ALA A 187 -3.63 4.26 2.77
C ALA A 187 -2.63 3.36 3.48
N ASP A 188 -2.73 3.32 4.81
CA ASP A 188 -1.98 2.45 5.71
C ASP A 188 -0.46 2.71 5.68
N LEU A 189 -0.04 3.72 6.45
CA LEU A 189 1.37 4.08 6.63
C LEU A 189 2.06 3.29 7.75
N GLY A 190 1.42 2.26 8.31
CA GLY A 190 1.96 1.48 9.42
C GLY A 190 3.25 0.70 9.10
N ARG A 191 3.57 0.54 7.80
CA ARG A 191 4.83 -0.06 7.32
C ARG A 191 5.74 0.92 6.59
N ALA A 192 5.35 2.19 6.53
CA ALA A 192 6.16 3.21 5.88
C ALA A 192 7.50 3.39 6.61
N THR A 193 8.51 3.80 5.88
CA THR A 193 9.83 4.11 6.43
C THR A 193 10.19 5.56 6.13
N ASP A 194 10.87 6.19 7.06
CA ASP A 194 11.29 7.58 6.96
C ASP A 194 12.80 7.69 6.85
N ARG A 195 13.27 8.57 6.01
CA ARG A 195 14.71 8.79 5.83
C ARG A 195 15.40 9.29 7.09
N ASN A 196 14.68 10.02 7.94
CA ASN A 196 15.23 10.78 9.06
C ASN A 196 14.79 10.24 10.43
N VAL A 197 13.73 9.40 10.46
CA VAL A 197 13.15 8.87 11.70
C VAL A 197 13.11 7.35 11.60
N ALA A 198 13.77 6.66 12.52
CA ALA A 198 13.80 5.21 12.56
C ALA A 198 12.43 4.64 12.93
N ALA A 199 11.99 3.63 12.20
CA ALA A 199 10.82 2.82 12.52
C ALA A 199 11.25 1.46 13.09
N TRP A 200 10.42 0.87 13.94
CA TRP A 200 10.70 -0.42 14.57
C TRP A 200 10.94 -1.55 13.53
N HIS A 201 10.29 -1.46 12.37
CA HIS A 201 10.41 -2.42 11.28
C HIS A 201 11.55 -2.12 10.29
N ASP A 202 12.38 -1.11 10.54
CA ASP A 202 13.52 -0.80 9.67
C ASP A 202 14.57 -1.92 9.63
N SER A 203 14.65 -2.74 10.68
CA SER A 203 15.51 -3.92 10.71
C SER A 203 15.01 -5.06 9.82
N PHE A 204 13.74 -5.08 9.42
CA PHE A 204 13.16 -6.16 8.63
C PHE A 204 13.64 -6.09 7.18
N THR A 205 14.00 -7.23 6.62
CA THR A 205 14.32 -7.36 5.20
C THR A 205 13.12 -6.94 4.35
N ILE A 206 11.93 -7.44 4.69
CA ILE A 206 10.65 -7.08 4.08
C ILE A 206 9.81 -6.37 5.15
N ALA A 207 9.54 -5.10 4.97
CA ALA A 207 8.72 -4.32 5.91
C ALA A 207 7.22 -4.58 5.72
N GLY A 208 6.76 -4.67 4.47
CA GLY A 208 5.35 -4.88 4.09
C GLY A 208 5.00 -6.35 3.79
N ASP A 209 4.04 -6.54 2.88
CA ASP A 209 3.55 -7.87 2.48
C ASP A 209 4.58 -8.59 1.59
N PRO A 210 5.06 -9.80 1.98
CA PRO A 210 6.03 -10.57 1.18
C PRO A 210 5.55 -10.90 -0.24
N THR A 211 4.24 -10.99 -0.46
CA THR A 211 3.64 -11.28 -1.78
C THR A 211 3.94 -10.17 -2.80
N TYR A 212 4.10 -8.93 -2.32
CA TYR A 212 4.38 -7.76 -3.16
C TYR A 212 5.84 -7.30 -3.06
N ALA A 213 6.65 -7.96 -2.22
CA ALA A 213 8.05 -7.61 -2.03
C ALA A 213 8.87 -7.81 -3.32
N PRO A 214 9.84 -6.93 -3.60
CA PRO A 214 10.72 -7.07 -4.74
C PRO A 214 11.68 -8.27 -4.59
N PRO A 215 12.20 -8.82 -5.71
CA PRO A 215 13.01 -10.04 -5.68
C PRO A 215 14.17 -9.98 -4.71
N GLU A 216 14.98 -8.92 -4.71
CA GLU A 216 16.14 -8.81 -3.81
C GLU A 216 15.75 -9.00 -2.34
N GLN A 217 14.62 -8.44 -1.90
CA GLN A 217 14.15 -8.63 -0.53
C GLN A 217 13.68 -10.06 -0.28
N ARG A 218 13.06 -10.71 -1.26
CA ARG A 218 12.62 -12.11 -1.18
C ARG A 218 13.82 -13.08 -1.05
N TYR A 219 15.00 -12.70 -1.58
CA TYR A 219 16.26 -13.43 -1.41
C TYR A 219 17.09 -12.97 -0.20
N GLY A 220 16.54 -12.11 0.64
CA GLY A 220 17.19 -11.69 1.88
C GLY A 220 18.21 -10.58 1.70
N GLU A 221 18.32 -9.94 0.52
CA GLU A 221 19.28 -8.86 0.32
C GLU A 221 18.80 -7.55 0.93
N VAL A 222 19.69 -6.86 1.63
CA VAL A 222 19.43 -5.58 2.30
C VAL A 222 20.45 -4.56 1.87
N HIS A 223 20.04 -3.58 1.06
CA HIS A 223 20.89 -2.46 0.69
C HIS A 223 21.05 -1.45 1.84
N SER A 224 22.24 -0.87 1.98
CA SER A 224 22.50 0.17 2.97
C SER A 224 21.91 1.53 2.57
N SER A 225 21.77 1.80 1.28
CA SER A 225 21.17 3.04 0.77
C SER A 225 19.66 3.05 0.94
N PHE A 226 19.11 4.08 1.60
CA PHE A 226 17.67 4.29 1.69
C PHE A 226 17.00 4.29 0.32
N ALA A 227 17.60 4.92 -0.68
CA ALA A 227 17.03 4.98 -2.01
C ALA A 227 16.92 3.60 -2.68
N LEU A 228 17.95 2.76 -2.62
CA LEU A 228 17.93 1.41 -3.17
C LEU A 228 17.03 0.47 -2.35
N ARG A 229 17.08 0.59 -1.02
CA ARG A 229 16.33 -0.30 -0.14
C ARG A 229 14.84 0.02 -0.09
N ARG A 230 14.47 1.32 -0.12
CA ARG A 230 13.12 1.78 0.18
C ARG A 230 12.42 2.41 -1.02
N LEU A 231 13.03 3.40 -1.70
CA LEU A 231 12.39 4.01 -2.85
C LEU A 231 12.29 3.04 -4.04
N ALA A 232 13.33 2.26 -4.31
CA ALA A 232 13.27 1.25 -5.37
C ALA A 232 12.27 0.12 -5.05
N CYS A 233 12.03 -0.20 -3.76
CA CYS A 233 10.99 -1.13 -3.34
C CYS A 233 9.60 -0.59 -3.72
N ASP A 234 9.28 0.65 -3.37
CA ASP A 234 7.99 1.27 -3.71
C ASP A 234 7.75 1.30 -5.23
N LEU A 235 8.80 1.56 -6.03
CA LEU A 235 8.68 1.50 -7.49
C LEU A 235 8.30 0.09 -7.96
N TYR A 236 8.94 -0.94 -7.42
CA TYR A 236 8.63 -2.33 -7.77
C TYR A 236 7.21 -2.70 -7.38
N GLN A 237 6.81 -2.36 -6.17
CA GLN A 237 5.45 -2.60 -5.68
C GLN A 237 4.40 -1.85 -6.51
N LEU A 238 4.69 -0.61 -6.96
CA LEU A 238 3.83 0.11 -7.89
C LEU A 238 3.69 -0.62 -9.23
N GLY A 239 4.79 -1.17 -9.77
CA GLY A 239 4.74 -1.98 -11.00
C GLY A 239 3.88 -3.23 -10.83
N ASN A 240 4.00 -3.94 -9.70
CA ASN A 240 3.13 -5.05 -9.31
C ASN A 240 1.66 -4.63 -9.24
N LEU A 241 1.37 -3.48 -8.61
CA LEU A 241 0.02 -2.94 -8.49
C LEU A 241 -0.57 -2.57 -9.85
N ILE A 242 0.21 -1.93 -10.75
CA ILE A 242 -0.24 -1.60 -12.10
C ILE A 242 -0.58 -2.88 -12.88
N ALA A 243 0.29 -3.90 -12.83
CA ALA A 243 0.04 -5.18 -13.49
C ALA A 243 -1.25 -5.82 -12.97
N PHE A 244 -1.47 -5.82 -11.65
CA PHE A 244 -2.69 -6.34 -11.04
C PHE A 244 -3.95 -5.55 -11.46
N ILE A 245 -3.92 -4.22 -11.45
CA ILE A 245 -5.07 -3.39 -11.85
C ILE A 245 -5.45 -3.64 -13.31
N VAL A 246 -4.44 -3.80 -14.19
CA VAL A 246 -4.68 -3.96 -15.63
C VAL A 246 -5.17 -5.37 -15.98
N THR A 247 -4.57 -6.42 -15.38
CA THR A 247 -4.77 -7.82 -15.80
C THR A 247 -5.26 -8.77 -14.73
N GLY A 248 -5.41 -8.32 -13.47
CA GLY A 248 -5.79 -9.18 -12.34
C GLY A 248 -4.62 -10.01 -11.76
N THR A 249 -3.41 -9.94 -12.35
CA THR A 249 -2.25 -10.75 -11.93
C THR A 249 -1.02 -9.88 -11.71
N THR A 250 -0.30 -10.07 -10.60
CA THR A 250 0.92 -9.34 -10.27
C THR A 250 2.12 -9.81 -11.11
N MET A 251 3.15 -8.98 -11.22
CA MET A 251 4.44 -9.39 -11.83
C MET A 251 5.14 -10.47 -10.99
N ASN A 252 4.99 -10.45 -9.65
CA ASN A 252 5.53 -11.51 -8.79
C ASN A 252 4.92 -12.88 -9.10
N ALA A 253 3.59 -12.97 -9.26
CA ALA A 253 2.94 -14.22 -9.61
C ALA A 253 3.42 -14.75 -10.98
N ARG A 254 3.62 -13.85 -11.97
CA ARG A 254 4.18 -14.20 -13.27
C ARG A 254 5.64 -14.63 -13.18
N LEU A 255 6.44 -13.92 -12.37
CA LEU A 255 7.84 -14.26 -12.12
C LEU A 255 7.97 -15.67 -11.52
N ASP A 256 7.14 -16.00 -10.53
CA ASP A 256 7.16 -17.30 -9.87
C ASP A 256 6.75 -18.43 -10.83
N MET A 257 5.92 -18.19 -11.86
CA MET A 257 5.59 -19.17 -12.88
C MET A 257 6.75 -19.45 -13.85
N HIS A 258 7.60 -18.45 -14.14
CA HIS A 258 8.69 -18.59 -15.11
C HIS A 258 10.04 -18.91 -14.46
N LEU A 259 10.16 -18.73 -13.17
CA LEU A 259 11.41 -19.00 -12.45
C LEU A 259 11.51 -20.49 -12.17
N HIS A 260 12.63 -21.10 -12.62
CA HIS A 260 12.86 -22.51 -12.33
C HIS A 260 12.92 -22.75 -10.80
N PRO A 261 12.28 -23.83 -10.28
CA PRO A 261 12.17 -24.09 -8.83
C PRO A 261 13.51 -24.09 -8.07
N ALA A 262 14.61 -24.53 -8.69
CA ALA A 262 15.93 -24.52 -8.08
C ALA A 262 16.45 -23.10 -7.76
N TYR A 263 15.93 -22.08 -8.44
CA TYR A 263 16.30 -20.69 -8.26
C TYR A 263 15.26 -19.90 -7.45
N ALA A 264 14.17 -20.54 -7.02
CA ALA A 264 13.15 -19.89 -6.20
C ALA A 264 13.73 -19.44 -4.84
N PRO A 265 13.27 -18.31 -4.24
CA PRO A 265 13.82 -17.80 -2.99
C PRO A 265 13.87 -18.83 -1.86
N ALA A 266 12.87 -19.71 -1.76
CA ALA A 266 12.81 -20.75 -0.74
C ALA A 266 13.86 -21.85 -0.91
N ASN A 267 14.39 -22.04 -2.12
CA ASN A 267 15.32 -23.13 -2.48
C ASN A 267 16.73 -22.64 -2.74
N TRP A 268 16.93 -21.32 -2.88
CA TRP A 268 18.23 -20.72 -3.20
C TRP A 268 19.04 -20.45 -1.95
N GLY A 269 20.27 -21.00 -1.89
CA GLY A 269 21.16 -20.82 -0.75
C GLY A 269 22.35 -19.86 -1.00
N GLY A 270 22.42 -19.26 -2.20
CA GLY A 270 23.48 -18.30 -2.59
C GLY A 270 23.07 -16.85 -2.41
N SER A 271 23.92 -15.92 -2.84
CA SER A 271 23.57 -14.49 -2.86
C SER A 271 22.57 -14.15 -3.95
N TYR A 272 21.89 -12.99 -3.82
CA TYR A 272 21.01 -12.49 -4.88
C TYR A 272 21.78 -12.18 -6.17
N ALA A 273 23.00 -11.68 -6.06
CA ALA A 273 23.85 -11.40 -7.22
C ALA A 273 24.11 -12.65 -8.09
N ASP A 274 24.24 -13.83 -7.46
CA ASP A 274 24.49 -15.08 -8.17
C ASP A 274 23.26 -15.58 -8.93
N VAL A 275 22.06 -15.29 -8.45
CA VAL A 275 20.79 -15.74 -9.06
C VAL A 275 20.17 -14.68 -9.96
N LEU A 276 20.63 -13.44 -9.93
CA LEU A 276 20.02 -12.29 -10.62
C LEU A 276 19.81 -12.53 -12.13
N ALA A 277 20.75 -13.14 -12.81
CA ALA A 277 20.64 -13.43 -14.24
C ALA A 277 19.44 -14.36 -14.56
N TYR A 278 19.17 -15.33 -13.72
CA TYR A 278 18.01 -16.24 -13.86
C TYR A 278 16.70 -15.52 -13.55
N VAL A 279 16.69 -14.67 -12.53
CA VAL A 279 15.53 -13.83 -12.19
C VAL A 279 15.23 -12.85 -13.33
N GLN A 280 16.24 -12.25 -13.94
CA GLN A 280 16.09 -11.37 -15.12
C GLN A 280 15.53 -12.11 -16.33
N ALA A 281 15.99 -13.33 -16.58
CA ALA A 281 15.45 -14.16 -17.67
C ALA A 281 13.98 -14.50 -17.43
N ALA A 282 13.61 -14.93 -16.23
CA ALA A 282 12.23 -15.19 -15.85
C ALA A 282 11.35 -13.91 -15.90
N HIS A 283 11.87 -12.76 -15.48
CA HIS A 283 11.19 -11.47 -15.59
C HIS A 283 10.92 -11.08 -17.05
N SER A 284 11.85 -11.34 -17.96
CA SER A 284 11.65 -11.09 -19.39
C SER A 284 10.48 -11.91 -19.96
N LEU A 285 10.34 -13.17 -19.56
CA LEU A 285 9.20 -14.02 -19.93
C LEU A 285 7.90 -13.52 -19.28
N SER A 286 7.97 -13.08 -18.03
CA SER A 286 6.83 -12.49 -17.31
C SER A 286 6.31 -11.22 -17.98
N LEU A 287 7.19 -10.39 -18.54
CA LEU A 287 6.81 -9.21 -19.33
C LEU A 287 6.15 -9.57 -20.65
N GLN A 288 6.58 -10.66 -21.31
CA GLN A 288 5.91 -11.17 -22.51
C GLN A 288 4.50 -11.65 -22.21
N ASP A 289 4.31 -12.44 -21.14
CA ASP A 289 2.98 -12.85 -20.68
C ASP A 289 2.09 -11.66 -20.34
N PHE A 290 2.65 -10.68 -19.64
CA PHE A 290 1.92 -9.47 -19.29
C PHE A 290 1.49 -8.71 -20.55
N ALA A 291 2.37 -8.55 -21.54
CA ALA A 291 2.06 -7.91 -22.82
C ALA A 291 0.92 -8.64 -23.55
N GLN A 292 0.97 -9.97 -23.61
CA GLN A 292 -0.07 -10.79 -24.24
C GLN A 292 -1.43 -10.74 -23.53
N SER A 293 -1.42 -10.40 -22.22
CA SER A 293 -2.65 -10.28 -21.42
C SER A 293 -3.36 -8.93 -21.62
N ILE A 294 -2.81 -7.99 -22.39
CA ILE A 294 -3.37 -6.64 -22.59
C ILE A 294 -3.87 -6.49 -24.02
N ASP A 295 -5.19 -6.63 -24.20
CA ASP A 295 -5.84 -6.32 -25.49
C ASP A 295 -6.30 -4.85 -25.50
N HIS A 296 -5.33 -3.93 -25.64
CA HIS A 296 -5.62 -2.50 -25.68
C HIS A 296 -4.52 -1.73 -26.45
N PRO A 297 -4.86 -0.70 -27.26
CA PRO A 297 -3.89 0.08 -28.05
C PRO A 297 -2.77 0.76 -27.24
N LEU A 298 -2.98 0.96 -25.94
CA LEU A 298 -1.98 1.52 -25.03
C LEU A 298 -1.12 0.44 -24.36
N GLY A 299 -1.30 -0.84 -24.68
CA GLY A 299 -0.63 -1.99 -24.05
C GLY A 299 0.88 -1.84 -24.00
N ASP A 300 1.53 -1.56 -25.13
CA ASP A 300 3.00 -1.41 -25.22
C ASP A 300 3.54 -0.35 -24.26
N ARG A 301 2.82 0.76 -24.08
CA ARG A 301 3.23 1.83 -23.15
C ARG A 301 3.07 1.42 -21.71
N ILE A 302 2.01 0.67 -21.39
CA ILE A 302 1.79 0.11 -20.04
C ILE A 302 2.91 -0.88 -19.72
N VAL A 303 3.25 -1.77 -20.65
CA VAL A 303 4.35 -2.74 -20.52
C VAL A 303 5.69 -2.03 -20.27
N GLN A 304 5.99 -0.95 -21.02
CA GLN A 304 7.20 -0.15 -20.80
C GLN A 304 7.28 0.43 -19.40
N ILE A 305 6.16 0.98 -18.88
CA ILE A 305 6.11 1.51 -17.51
C ILE A 305 6.35 0.38 -16.50
N VAL A 306 5.64 -0.74 -16.60
CA VAL A 306 5.80 -1.87 -15.69
C VAL A 306 7.21 -2.43 -15.75
N SER A 307 7.79 -2.59 -16.95
CA SER A 307 9.17 -3.06 -17.14
C SER A 307 10.19 -2.21 -16.38
N CYS A 308 10.12 -0.88 -16.51
CA CYS A 308 11.08 -0.02 -15.81
C CYS A 308 10.85 0.07 -14.30
N LEU A 309 9.65 -0.23 -13.82
CA LEU A 309 9.34 -0.25 -12.38
C LEU A 309 9.73 -1.58 -11.73
N THR A 310 9.60 -2.70 -12.46
CA THR A 310 9.78 -4.06 -11.91
C THR A 310 11.11 -4.71 -12.30
N ASP A 311 12.10 -3.95 -12.78
CA ASP A 311 13.42 -4.53 -13.07
C ASP A 311 13.95 -5.27 -11.82
N PRO A 312 14.37 -6.54 -11.94
CA PRO A 312 14.96 -7.29 -10.83
C PRO A 312 16.16 -6.60 -10.19
N ASP A 313 16.98 -5.90 -10.96
CA ASP A 313 18.05 -5.07 -10.41
C ASP A 313 17.48 -3.74 -9.89
N ALA A 314 17.48 -3.59 -8.56
CA ALA A 314 16.97 -2.39 -7.89
C ALA A 314 17.61 -1.09 -8.40
N SER A 315 18.88 -1.13 -8.82
CA SER A 315 19.60 0.04 -9.33
C SER A 315 19.12 0.51 -10.70
N ARG A 316 18.43 -0.35 -11.45
CA ARG A 316 17.91 -0.08 -12.80
C ARG A 316 16.46 0.36 -12.81
N ARG A 317 15.75 0.28 -11.66
CA ARG A 317 14.34 0.70 -11.53
C ARG A 317 14.17 2.19 -11.75
N GLY A 318 13.07 2.54 -12.36
CA GLY A 318 12.66 3.92 -12.59
C GLY A 318 12.73 4.33 -14.06
N HIS A 319 12.15 5.48 -14.34
CA HIS A 319 12.03 5.97 -15.72
C HIS A 319 13.41 6.26 -16.34
N PRO A 320 13.70 5.81 -17.60
CA PRO A 320 15.02 6.01 -18.22
C PRO A 320 15.50 7.46 -18.27
N ALA A 321 14.58 8.43 -18.46
CA ALA A 321 14.95 9.84 -18.42
C ALA A 321 15.27 10.36 -17.02
N SER A 322 14.73 9.73 -15.96
CA SER A 322 15.09 10.04 -14.56
C SER A 322 16.52 9.56 -14.26
N HIS A 323 16.92 8.40 -14.77
CA HIS A 323 18.30 7.91 -14.73
C HIS A 323 19.28 8.88 -15.38
N ARG A 324 18.96 9.35 -16.60
CA ARG A 324 19.80 10.37 -17.28
C ARG A 324 19.92 11.67 -16.49
N ALA A 325 18.88 12.02 -15.73
CA ALA A 325 18.88 13.19 -14.85
C ALA A 325 19.55 12.93 -13.47
N ARG A 326 20.15 11.74 -13.26
CA ARG A 326 20.75 11.30 -11.98
C ARG A 326 19.77 11.30 -10.79
N GLN A 327 18.49 11.09 -11.07
CA GLN A 327 17.42 10.94 -10.10
C GLN A 327 16.59 9.67 -10.40
N PRO A 328 17.20 8.47 -10.35
CA PRO A 328 16.59 7.24 -10.88
C PRO A 328 15.22 6.96 -10.30
N PHE A 329 15.00 7.21 -9.01
CA PHE A 329 13.74 6.91 -8.32
C PHE A 329 12.74 8.07 -8.31
N ALA A 330 12.99 9.16 -9.08
CA ALA A 330 12.04 10.26 -9.18
C ALA A 330 10.77 9.83 -9.95
N MET A 331 9.62 10.02 -9.30
CA MET A 331 8.32 9.54 -9.77
C MET A 331 7.63 10.44 -10.80
N ASN A 332 8.07 11.70 -10.95
CA ASN A 332 7.36 12.72 -11.74
C ASN A 332 7.04 12.27 -13.18
N ARG A 333 7.97 11.57 -13.82
CA ARG A 333 7.77 11.11 -15.20
C ARG A 333 6.78 9.95 -15.29
N ILE A 334 6.81 9.02 -14.34
CA ILE A 334 5.84 7.93 -14.22
C ILE A 334 4.44 8.50 -14.00
N VAL A 335 4.29 9.45 -13.08
CA VAL A 335 3.02 10.15 -12.82
C VAL A 335 2.50 10.83 -14.10
N THR A 336 3.35 11.58 -14.80
CA THR A 336 2.97 12.27 -16.03
C THR A 336 2.57 11.29 -17.15
N GLU A 337 3.30 10.19 -17.32
CA GLU A 337 2.97 9.18 -18.34
C GLU A 337 1.63 8.50 -18.03
N LEU A 338 1.38 8.11 -16.79
CA LEU A 338 0.12 7.50 -16.39
C LEU A 338 -1.07 8.45 -16.55
N ASP A 339 -0.91 9.76 -16.23
CA ASP A 339 -1.93 10.78 -16.51
C ASP A 339 -2.22 10.89 -18.01
N LEU A 340 -1.18 10.96 -18.83
CA LEU A 340 -1.33 11.05 -20.27
C LEU A 340 -2.04 9.81 -20.86
N LEU A 341 -1.70 8.61 -20.38
CA LEU A 341 -2.33 7.37 -20.82
C LEU A 341 -3.80 7.30 -20.40
N SER A 342 -4.12 7.70 -19.17
CA SER A 342 -5.51 7.79 -18.68
C SER A 342 -6.34 8.73 -19.57
N ARG A 343 -5.86 9.94 -19.84
CA ARG A 343 -6.57 10.90 -20.71
C ARG A 343 -6.74 10.42 -22.15
N ARG A 344 -5.74 9.70 -22.69
CA ARG A 344 -5.84 9.10 -24.03
C ARG A 344 -6.90 7.99 -24.08
N ALA A 345 -6.96 7.15 -23.04
CA ALA A 345 -7.99 6.13 -22.90
C ALA A 345 -9.38 6.79 -22.81
N GLU A 346 -9.55 7.80 -21.99
CA GLU A 346 -10.81 8.60 -21.87
C GLU A 346 -11.25 9.18 -23.22
N ALA A 347 -10.31 9.80 -23.96
CA ALA A 347 -10.62 10.38 -25.27
C ALA A 347 -11.00 9.34 -26.35
N SER A 348 -10.54 8.09 -26.21
CA SER A 348 -10.91 7.01 -27.13
C SER A 348 -12.32 6.48 -26.87
N LEU A 349 -12.82 6.56 -25.64
CA LEU A 349 -14.20 6.21 -25.28
C LEU A 349 -15.22 7.18 -25.90
N GLY A 350 -14.96 8.49 -25.76
CA GLY A 350 -15.85 9.52 -26.34
C GLY A 350 -16.03 9.44 -27.86
N ARG A 351 -15.09 8.78 -28.57
CA ARG A 351 -15.19 8.54 -30.02
C ARG A 351 -16.01 7.28 -30.37
N ARG A 352 -16.17 6.33 -29.46
CA ARG A 352 -16.96 5.11 -29.67
C ARG A 352 -18.46 5.32 -29.40
N THR A 353 -18.80 6.39 -28.71
CA THR A 353 -20.18 6.76 -28.34
C THR A 353 -20.81 7.79 -29.31
N GLN A 354 -20.09 8.26 -30.31
CA GLN A 354 -20.57 9.06 -31.45
C GLN A 354 -20.64 8.19 -32.72
#